data_aa035b6f5477a553af5afb4bf0860f59
#
_entry.id   aa035b6f5477a553af5afb4bf0860f59
#
_cell.length_a   1.000
_cell.length_b   1.000
_cell.length_c   1.000
_cell.angle_alpha   90.00
_cell.angle_beta   90.00
_cell.angle_gamma   90.00
#
_symmetry.space_group_name_H-M   'P 1'
#
loop_
_entity.id
_entity.type
_entity.pdbx_description
1 polymer ?
#
loop_
_entity_poly.entity_id
_entity_poly.type
_entity_poly.pdbx_seq_one_letter_code
_entity_poly.pdbx_strand_id
1 'polypeptide(L)'
;MRDTSVYLMAEETGNEATRLIYKQHLERYVSTLLDIGMGEWDSPVYHGHTTAAYLNLYDFAEDSEVKQLAKDALDWLYRSAAIKYWRGRWTGPSKRTYGDNAARFFWLYFGNAPAPDMFERDWIYALTSDYLPPEDVVAIAQRRFTKPVELQRTHPHYENWKPDRYGPAFYETLYIGHGYQLGSLAKGSGGDWNGFSLHVADDSGVDELRVNADQPHVIAQYENLLIWYGAESPEINTPDSCLGQQVDTATLLSCDQVWMALYPFDQGFALEIGEARTHGSFTTFQQNITARSQLLVNTSQIEYRGSQGKTITIAPQEAGLPHVWRDGTAHDWKTHDRDLSFMFQQIKL
;
A
#
# COMPACT_ATOMS: atom_id res chain seq x y z
N MET A 1 1.61 13.48 -17.38
CA MET A 1 1.21 14.89 -17.48
C MET A 1 1.70 15.58 -18.75
N ARG A 2 3.00 15.70 -19.04
CA ARG A 2 3.47 16.36 -20.26
C ARG A 2 2.87 15.76 -21.53
N ASP A 3 2.90 14.46 -21.68
CA ASP A 3 2.49 13.79 -22.92
C ASP A 3 0.98 13.94 -23.19
N THR A 4 0.14 13.92 -22.14
CA THR A 4 -1.30 14.17 -22.26
C THR A 4 -1.59 15.60 -22.71
N SER A 5 -0.94 16.59 -22.10
CA SER A 5 -1.15 18.00 -22.45
C SER A 5 -0.66 18.33 -23.87
N VAL A 6 0.50 17.81 -24.26
CA VAL A 6 1.03 18.08 -25.62
C VAL A 6 0.17 17.37 -26.68
N TYR A 7 -0.34 16.16 -26.39
CA TYR A 7 -1.29 15.49 -27.30
C TYR A 7 -2.54 16.34 -27.52
N LEU A 8 -3.22 16.75 -26.45
CA LEU A 8 -4.45 17.56 -26.55
C LEU A 8 -4.22 18.89 -27.28
N MET A 9 -3.12 19.60 -26.97
CA MET A 9 -2.76 20.85 -27.68
C MET A 9 -2.47 20.61 -29.16
N ALA A 10 -1.83 19.49 -29.52
CA ALA A 10 -1.56 19.15 -30.91
C ALA A 10 -2.84 18.80 -31.69
N GLU A 11 -3.77 18.10 -31.05
CA GLU A 11 -5.09 17.79 -31.60
C GLU A 11 -5.89 19.06 -31.81
N GLU A 12 -6.04 19.93 -30.81
CA GLU A 12 -6.76 21.20 -30.87
C GLU A 12 -6.21 22.16 -31.95
N THR A 13 -4.88 22.19 -32.12
CA THR A 13 -4.23 23.09 -33.10
C THR A 13 -4.05 22.48 -34.47
N GLY A 14 -4.49 21.24 -34.70
CA GLY A 14 -4.33 20.51 -35.96
C GLY A 14 -2.87 20.16 -36.29
N ASN A 15 -1.98 20.10 -35.31
CA ASN A 15 -0.59 19.71 -35.52
C ASN A 15 -0.46 18.18 -35.58
N GLU A 16 -0.79 17.62 -36.72
CA GLU A 16 -0.87 16.18 -36.93
C GLU A 16 0.44 15.45 -36.66
N ALA A 17 1.59 16.02 -37.03
CA ALA A 17 2.88 15.39 -36.80
C ALA A 17 3.16 15.23 -35.30
N THR A 18 2.92 16.24 -34.50
CA THR A 18 3.07 16.19 -33.04
C THR A 18 2.03 15.27 -32.42
N ARG A 19 0.77 15.32 -32.88
CA ARG A 19 -0.31 14.47 -32.38
C ARG A 19 0.04 12.99 -32.50
N LEU A 20 0.52 12.54 -33.67
CA LEU A 20 0.91 11.13 -33.91
C LEU A 20 2.08 10.68 -33.03
N ILE A 21 3.10 11.52 -32.83
CA ILE A 21 4.22 11.22 -31.96
C ILE A 21 3.75 11.01 -30.51
N TYR A 22 2.92 11.91 -30.02
CA TYR A 22 2.45 11.83 -28.63
C TYR A 22 1.37 10.76 -28.42
N LYS A 23 0.58 10.39 -29.44
CA LYS A 23 -0.25 9.18 -29.38
C LYS A 23 0.59 7.94 -29.12
N GLN A 24 1.68 7.74 -29.86
CA GLN A 24 2.61 6.62 -29.62
C GLN A 24 3.25 6.65 -28.22
N HIS A 25 3.53 7.84 -27.69
CA HIS A 25 4.03 7.97 -26.31
C HIS A 25 2.98 7.52 -25.31
N LEU A 26 1.71 7.92 -25.48
CA LEU A 26 0.59 7.53 -24.64
C LEU A 26 0.35 6.02 -24.69
N GLU A 27 0.31 5.42 -25.89
CA GLU A 27 0.17 3.98 -26.08
C GLU A 27 1.24 3.21 -25.29
N ARG A 28 2.50 3.60 -25.46
CA ARG A 28 3.62 2.97 -24.74
C ARG A 28 3.52 3.18 -23.24
N TYR A 29 3.17 4.40 -22.79
CA TYR A 29 3.05 4.70 -21.36
C TYR A 29 1.94 3.88 -20.71
N VAL A 30 0.75 3.85 -21.32
CA VAL A 30 -0.40 3.11 -20.80
C VAL A 30 -0.12 1.60 -20.82
N SER A 31 0.43 1.06 -21.91
CA SER A 31 0.86 -0.34 -21.96
C SER A 31 1.85 -0.69 -20.84
N THR A 32 2.84 0.17 -20.58
CA THR A 32 3.80 -0.03 -19.48
C THR A 32 3.12 0.06 -18.11
N LEU A 33 2.21 1.02 -17.92
CA LEU A 33 1.44 1.17 -16.69
C LEU A 33 0.61 -0.09 -16.36
N LEU A 34 -0.05 -0.63 -17.38
CA LEU A 34 -0.89 -1.83 -17.23
C LEU A 34 -0.06 -3.10 -16.98
N ASP A 35 1.15 -3.17 -17.53
CA ASP A 35 2.02 -4.34 -17.41
C ASP A 35 2.83 -4.36 -16.09
N ILE A 36 3.47 -3.25 -15.73
CA ILE A 36 4.42 -3.21 -14.59
C ILE A 36 4.11 -2.15 -13.52
N GLY A 37 2.99 -1.45 -13.65
CA GLY A 37 2.60 -0.40 -12.72
C GLY A 37 3.33 0.93 -12.92
N MET A 38 3.21 1.83 -11.95
CA MET A 38 3.82 3.17 -11.98
C MET A 38 5.31 3.11 -11.59
N GLY A 39 6.14 3.89 -12.24
CA GLY A 39 7.55 4.06 -11.84
C GLY A 39 7.70 4.78 -10.49
N GLU A 40 6.86 5.77 -10.21
CA GLU A 40 6.70 6.39 -8.89
C GLU A 40 5.49 5.75 -8.19
N TRP A 41 5.63 4.45 -7.90
CA TRP A 41 4.54 3.60 -7.44
C TRP A 41 3.89 4.11 -6.15
N ASP A 42 2.57 4.09 -6.15
CA ASP A 42 1.68 4.43 -5.04
C ASP A 42 2.04 5.73 -4.31
N SER A 43 2.59 6.71 -5.05
CA SER A 43 3.04 7.97 -4.47
C SER A 43 1.87 8.78 -3.90
N PRO A 44 1.89 9.14 -2.59
CA PRO A 44 0.88 10.00 -2.00
C PRO A 44 0.89 11.43 -2.58
N VAL A 45 1.94 11.81 -3.33
CA VAL A 45 2.05 13.10 -4.00
C VAL A 45 1.61 13.01 -5.46
N TYR A 46 2.17 12.04 -6.22
CA TYR A 46 2.05 12.04 -7.69
C TYR A 46 0.89 11.21 -8.24
N HIS A 47 0.29 10.34 -7.44
CA HIS A 47 -0.79 9.48 -7.93
C HIS A 47 -2.00 10.31 -8.39
N GLY A 48 -2.45 11.29 -7.58
CA GLY A 48 -3.52 12.21 -7.94
C GLY A 48 -3.20 13.06 -9.17
N HIS A 49 -1.98 13.61 -9.26
CA HIS A 49 -1.55 14.39 -10.43
C HIS A 49 -1.55 13.56 -11.72
N THR A 50 -1.12 12.30 -11.66
CA THR A 50 -1.15 11.41 -12.81
C THR A 50 -2.59 11.14 -13.23
N THR A 51 -3.47 10.86 -12.27
CA THR A 51 -4.91 10.65 -12.51
C THR A 51 -5.56 11.86 -13.16
N ALA A 52 -5.32 13.07 -12.65
CA ALA A 52 -5.85 14.31 -13.23
C ALA A 52 -5.46 14.51 -14.70
N ALA A 53 -4.24 14.12 -15.08
CA ALA A 53 -3.79 14.20 -16.46
C ALA A 53 -4.57 13.26 -17.41
N TYR A 54 -4.92 12.05 -16.93
CA TYR A 54 -5.72 11.11 -17.71
C TYR A 54 -7.21 11.43 -17.70
N LEU A 55 -7.75 12.10 -16.67
CA LEU A 55 -9.11 12.65 -16.70
C LEU A 55 -9.24 13.64 -17.85
N ASN A 56 -8.31 14.61 -17.96
CA ASN A 56 -8.31 15.54 -19.09
C ASN A 56 -8.27 14.82 -20.45
N LEU A 57 -7.43 13.80 -20.57
CA LEU A 57 -7.33 13.08 -21.82
C LEU A 57 -8.62 12.33 -22.15
N TYR A 58 -9.27 11.75 -21.14
CA TYR A 58 -10.55 11.03 -21.28
C TYR A 58 -11.67 11.97 -21.72
N ASP A 59 -11.75 13.17 -21.13
CA ASP A 59 -12.83 14.12 -21.39
C ASP A 59 -12.65 14.84 -22.72
N PHE A 60 -11.44 15.29 -23.06
CA PHE A 60 -11.19 16.24 -24.13
C PHE A 60 -10.56 15.66 -25.40
N ALA A 61 -9.96 14.47 -25.42
CA ALA A 61 -9.46 13.90 -26.64
C ALA A 61 -10.62 13.63 -27.64
N GLU A 62 -10.44 13.93 -28.91
CA GLU A 62 -11.40 13.62 -29.98
C GLU A 62 -11.21 12.19 -30.50
N ASP A 63 -9.97 11.69 -30.51
CA ASP A 63 -9.61 10.35 -30.96
C ASP A 63 -10.14 9.29 -29.98
N SER A 64 -11.06 8.43 -30.44
CA SER A 64 -11.69 7.40 -29.60
C SER A 64 -10.71 6.34 -29.06
N GLU A 65 -9.60 6.07 -29.77
CA GLU A 65 -8.56 5.16 -29.29
C GLU A 65 -7.79 5.78 -28.11
N VAL A 66 -7.52 7.08 -28.19
CA VAL A 66 -6.86 7.82 -27.10
C VAL A 66 -7.78 7.94 -25.89
N LYS A 67 -9.09 8.15 -26.09
CA LYS A 67 -10.07 8.09 -24.98
C LYS A 67 -10.08 6.72 -24.31
N GLN A 68 -9.99 5.64 -25.09
CA GLN A 68 -9.93 4.29 -24.53
C GLN A 68 -8.64 4.06 -23.74
N LEU A 69 -7.48 4.50 -24.27
CA LEU A 69 -6.22 4.46 -23.53
C LEU A 69 -6.30 5.23 -22.20
N ALA A 70 -6.94 6.40 -22.22
CA ALA A 70 -7.13 7.19 -21.00
C ALA A 70 -8.01 6.46 -19.99
N LYS A 71 -9.10 5.83 -20.46
CA LYS A 71 -9.98 5.02 -19.61
C LYS A 71 -9.25 3.83 -18.98
N ASP A 72 -8.47 3.10 -19.75
CA ASP A 72 -7.70 1.95 -19.26
C ASP A 72 -6.68 2.36 -18.19
N ALA A 73 -6.01 3.50 -18.41
CA ALA A 73 -5.11 4.08 -17.42
C ALA A 73 -5.85 4.52 -16.14
N LEU A 74 -7.02 5.15 -16.27
CA LEU A 74 -7.85 5.56 -15.13
C LEU A 74 -8.35 4.35 -14.35
N ASP A 75 -8.85 3.33 -15.01
CA ASP A 75 -9.30 2.09 -14.37
C ASP A 75 -8.18 1.47 -13.52
N TRP A 76 -6.94 1.46 -14.03
CA TRP A 76 -5.77 0.99 -13.29
C TRP A 76 -5.43 1.90 -12.10
N LEU A 77 -5.37 3.22 -12.33
CA LEU A 77 -5.01 4.21 -11.32
C LEU A 77 -5.99 4.21 -10.14
N TYR A 78 -7.29 4.12 -10.42
CA TYR A 78 -8.31 4.06 -9.37
C TYR A 78 -8.29 2.74 -8.60
N ARG A 79 -7.98 1.60 -9.25
CA ARG A 79 -7.77 0.33 -8.56
C ARG A 79 -6.57 0.40 -7.62
N SER A 80 -5.43 0.91 -8.10
CA SER A 80 -4.25 1.09 -7.24
C SER A 80 -4.54 2.05 -6.08
N ALA A 81 -5.27 3.14 -6.34
CA ALA A 81 -5.68 4.06 -5.30
C ALA A 81 -6.62 3.42 -4.26
N ALA A 82 -7.54 2.56 -4.68
CA ALA A 82 -8.53 1.96 -3.77
C ALA A 82 -7.92 1.07 -2.69
N ILE A 83 -6.79 0.42 -2.95
CA ILE A 83 -6.07 -0.37 -1.94
C ILE A 83 -5.16 0.47 -1.04
N LYS A 84 -4.90 1.72 -1.41
CA LYS A 84 -4.06 2.66 -0.64
C LYS A 84 -4.87 3.73 0.08
N TYR A 85 -6.00 4.13 -0.46
CA TYR A 85 -6.88 5.07 0.20
C TYR A 85 -7.69 4.40 1.32
N TRP A 86 -7.70 5.02 2.48
CA TRP A 86 -8.57 4.59 3.57
C TRP A 86 -8.94 5.75 4.48
N ARG A 87 -10.25 6.07 4.55
CA ARG A 87 -10.83 7.10 5.43
C ARG A 87 -10.06 8.44 5.37
N GLY A 88 -9.72 8.89 4.18
CA GLY A 88 -9.01 10.16 3.96
C GLY A 88 -7.50 10.10 4.15
N ARG A 89 -6.91 8.93 4.40
CA ARG A 89 -5.46 8.72 4.49
C ARG A 89 -4.94 7.90 3.31
N TRP A 90 -3.67 8.09 3.00
CA TRP A 90 -2.94 7.24 2.08
C TRP A 90 -2.12 6.23 2.87
N THR A 91 -2.44 4.95 2.73
CA THR A 91 -1.95 3.88 3.59
C THR A 91 -1.09 2.87 2.83
N GLY A 92 -0.28 2.10 3.55
CA GLY A 92 0.62 1.11 2.97
C GLY A 92 1.94 1.69 2.48
N PRO A 93 2.91 0.83 2.17
CA PRO A 93 4.19 1.24 1.59
C PRO A 93 4.00 2.06 0.34
N SER A 94 4.83 3.08 0.16
CA SER A 94 4.71 4.01 -0.95
C SER A 94 6.03 4.73 -1.20
N LYS A 95 6.13 5.33 -2.38
CA LYS A 95 7.26 6.15 -2.79
C LYS A 95 6.91 7.64 -2.71
N ARG A 96 7.90 8.52 -2.51
CA ARG A 96 7.69 9.97 -2.40
C ARG A 96 6.73 10.34 -1.24
N THR A 97 7.06 9.94 -0.03
CA THR A 97 6.19 9.99 1.16
C THR A 97 6.13 11.35 1.85
N TYR A 98 6.42 12.45 1.15
CA TYR A 98 6.47 13.79 1.71
C TYR A 98 5.19 14.62 1.50
N GLY A 99 4.06 13.99 1.29
CA GLY A 99 2.75 14.65 1.14
C GLY A 99 1.61 13.64 1.11
N ASP A 100 0.37 14.14 1.04
CA ASP A 100 -0.87 13.35 1.06
C ASP A 100 -1.90 13.80 0.02
N ASN A 101 -1.45 14.45 -1.04
CA ASN A 101 -2.29 14.99 -2.12
C ASN A 101 -3.20 13.93 -2.74
N ALA A 102 -2.69 12.68 -2.90
CA ALA A 102 -3.48 11.60 -3.46
C ALA A 102 -4.69 11.26 -2.56
N ALA A 103 -4.51 11.18 -1.23
CA ALA A 103 -5.63 10.93 -0.33
C ALA A 103 -6.73 11.99 -0.45
N ARG A 104 -6.36 13.28 -0.53
CA ARG A 104 -7.30 14.39 -0.75
C ARG A 104 -7.98 14.30 -2.11
N PHE A 105 -7.21 14.00 -3.17
CA PHE A 105 -7.77 13.86 -4.52
C PHE A 105 -8.81 12.76 -4.59
N PHE A 106 -8.48 11.55 -4.09
CA PHE A 106 -9.37 10.40 -4.15
C PHE A 106 -10.51 10.45 -3.13
N TRP A 107 -10.46 11.36 -2.15
CA TRP A 107 -11.60 11.61 -1.26
C TRP A 107 -12.88 11.98 -2.04
N LEU A 108 -12.78 12.72 -3.15
CA LEU A 108 -13.92 13.06 -3.99
C LEU A 108 -14.68 11.83 -4.53
N TYR A 109 -13.98 10.73 -4.75
CA TYR A 109 -14.56 9.51 -5.32
C TYR A 109 -14.87 8.44 -4.28
N PHE A 110 -14.03 8.33 -3.26
CA PHE A 110 -14.13 7.25 -2.27
C PHE A 110 -14.82 7.68 -0.98
N GLY A 111 -14.81 8.96 -0.64
CA GLY A 111 -15.46 9.49 0.55
C GLY A 111 -15.01 8.79 1.84
N ASN A 112 -15.97 8.44 2.68
CA ASN A 112 -15.78 7.70 3.93
C ASN A 112 -14.83 8.37 4.94
N ALA A 113 -14.75 9.70 4.88
CA ALA A 113 -14.01 10.57 5.79
C ALA A 113 -14.62 11.97 5.80
N PRO A 114 -14.38 12.79 6.84
CA PRO A 114 -14.67 14.22 6.77
C PRO A 114 -14.00 14.88 5.56
N ALA A 115 -14.59 15.96 5.07
CA ALA A 115 -13.99 16.72 3.98
C ALA A 115 -12.60 17.24 4.39
N PRO A 116 -11.59 17.15 3.51
CA PRO A 116 -10.28 17.73 3.79
C PRO A 116 -10.36 19.25 4.06
N ASP A 117 -9.57 19.72 5.01
CA ASP A 117 -9.54 21.15 5.38
C ASP A 117 -8.95 22.04 4.28
N MET A 118 -8.16 21.47 3.38
CA MET A 118 -7.48 22.16 2.31
C MET A 118 -8.03 21.75 0.95
N PHE A 119 -8.31 22.75 0.11
CA PHE A 119 -8.65 22.51 -1.28
C PHE A 119 -7.43 21.95 -2.04
N GLU A 120 -7.60 20.79 -2.71
CA GLU A 120 -6.60 20.26 -3.61
C GLU A 120 -6.83 20.82 -5.02
N ARG A 121 -5.82 21.48 -5.59
CA ARG A 121 -5.96 22.17 -6.89
C ARG A 121 -6.36 21.24 -8.03
N ASP A 122 -5.99 19.97 -7.98
CA ASP A 122 -6.33 18.99 -9.01
C ASP A 122 -7.80 18.53 -8.92
N TRP A 123 -8.56 18.94 -7.90
CA TRP A 123 -9.99 18.67 -7.80
C TRP A 123 -10.79 19.24 -8.97
N ILE A 124 -10.32 20.33 -9.59
CA ILE A 124 -11.00 20.90 -10.75
C ILE A 124 -11.19 19.85 -11.86
N TYR A 125 -10.18 19.03 -12.10
CA TYR A 125 -10.23 17.96 -13.10
C TYR A 125 -11.18 16.83 -12.72
N ALA A 126 -11.19 16.47 -11.45
CA ALA A 126 -12.10 15.44 -10.92
C ALA A 126 -13.56 15.89 -10.91
N LEU A 127 -13.83 17.17 -10.58
CA LEU A 127 -15.16 17.74 -10.51
C LEU A 127 -15.79 18.03 -11.87
N THR A 128 -14.97 18.16 -12.91
CA THR A 128 -15.43 18.46 -14.28
C THR A 128 -15.41 17.24 -15.20
N SER A 129 -14.84 16.12 -14.76
CA SER A 129 -14.73 14.90 -15.56
C SER A 129 -16.01 14.06 -15.53
N ASP A 130 -16.33 13.47 -16.67
CA ASP A 130 -17.41 12.48 -16.82
C ASP A 130 -16.98 11.07 -16.37
N TYR A 131 -15.69 10.85 -16.05
CA TYR A 131 -15.20 9.56 -15.59
C TYR A 131 -15.65 9.26 -14.16
N LEU A 132 -16.21 8.07 -13.96
CA LEU A 132 -16.51 7.51 -12.64
C LEU A 132 -15.81 6.14 -12.49
N PRO A 133 -15.16 5.90 -11.34
CA PRO A 133 -14.58 4.60 -11.07
C PRO A 133 -15.66 3.52 -10.93
N PRO A 134 -15.35 2.25 -11.28
CA PRO A 134 -16.24 1.13 -11.06
C PRO A 134 -16.68 1.00 -9.60
N GLU A 135 -17.91 0.49 -9.37
CA GLU A 135 -18.48 0.40 -8.01
C GLU A 135 -17.70 -0.54 -7.09
N ASP A 136 -17.14 -1.62 -7.63
CA ASP A 136 -16.28 -2.56 -6.90
C ASP A 136 -15.00 -1.87 -6.39
N VAL A 137 -14.43 -0.96 -7.18
CA VAL A 137 -13.27 -0.14 -6.78
C VAL A 137 -13.62 0.76 -5.59
N VAL A 138 -14.77 1.44 -5.66
CA VAL A 138 -15.26 2.28 -4.55
C VAL A 138 -15.54 1.43 -3.31
N ALA A 139 -16.13 0.25 -3.49
CA ALA A 139 -16.43 -0.68 -2.39
C ALA A 139 -15.16 -1.12 -1.66
N ILE A 140 -14.08 -1.40 -2.38
CA ILE A 140 -12.78 -1.77 -1.81
C ILE A 140 -12.18 -0.61 -1.01
N ALA A 141 -12.15 0.59 -1.57
CA ALA A 141 -11.66 1.78 -0.86
C ALA A 141 -12.42 2.05 0.44
N GLN A 142 -13.70 1.72 0.48
CA GLN A 142 -14.58 1.85 1.65
C GLN A 142 -14.59 0.62 2.57
N ARG A 143 -13.73 -0.37 2.31
CA ARG A 143 -13.65 -1.63 3.10
C ARG A 143 -14.96 -2.42 3.14
N ARG A 144 -15.77 -2.37 2.08
CA ARG A 144 -17.03 -3.14 1.95
C ARG A 144 -16.78 -4.57 1.46
N PHE A 145 -15.70 -5.20 1.86
CA PHE A 145 -15.39 -6.60 1.58
C PHE A 145 -15.75 -7.50 2.77
N THR A 146 -15.94 -8.80 2.51
CA THR A 146 -16.43 -9.76 3.50
C THR A 146 -15.36 -10.27 4.45
N LYS A 147 -14.10 -10.35 3.99
CA LYS A 147 -12.96 -10.85 4.76
C LYS A 147 -11.72 -10.01 4.50
N PRO A 148 -10.83 -9.86 5.50
CA PRO A 148 -9.49 -9.33 5.27
C PRO A 148 -8.76 -10.06 4.15
N VAL A 149 -7.90 -9.37 3.45
CA VAL A 149 -7.15 -9.91 2.31
C VAL A 149 -5.67 -9.55 2.40
N GLU A 150 -4.81 -10.52 2.09
CA GLU A 150 -3.38 -10.27 1.85
C GLU A 150 -3.15 -10.14 0.35
N LEU A 151 -2.50 -9.05 -0.05
CA LEU A 151 -2.05 -8.80 -1.41
C LEU A 151 -0.52 -8.82 -1.44
N GLN A 152 0.03 -9.51 -2.43
CA GLN A 152 1.47 -9.63 -2.66
C GLN A 152 1.81 -9.01 -4.00
N ARG A 153 2.55 -7.90 -3.99
CA ARG A 153 2.82 -7.08 -5.17
C ARG A 153 4.30 -6.89 -5.41
N THR A 154 4.66 -6.66 -6.67
CA THR A 154 5.97 -6.14 -7.06
C THR A 154 5.86 -4.74 -7.62
N HIS A 155 6.91 -3.93 -7.40
CA HIS A 155 7.00 -2.61 -7.99
C HIS A 155 8.33 -2.42 -8.72
N PRO A 156 8.34 -1.65 -9.82
CA PRO A 156 9.55 -1.34 -10.57
C PRO A 156 10.39 -0.27 -9.84
N HIS A 157 11.68 -0.23 -10.16
CA HIS A 157 12.45 0.98 -9.95
C HIS A 157 12.21 1.95 -11.12
N TYR A 158 12.02 3.23 -10.84
CA TYR A 158 11.68 4.23 -11.88
C TYR A 158 12.72 4.30 -13.02
N GLU A 159 14.00 4.05 -12.73
CA GLU A 159 15.06 4.02 -13.73
C GLU A 159 14.96 2.84 -14.71
N ASN A 160 14.32 1.76 -14.26
CA ASN A 160 14.10 0.53 -15.02
C ASN A 160 12.63 0.33 -15.39
N TRP A 161 11.90 1.43 -15.56
CA TRP A 161 10.48 1.40 -15.93
C TRP A 161 10.29 1.07 -17.41
N LYS A 162 10.62 -0.21 -17.74
CA LYS A 162 10.58 -0.78 -19.10
C LYS A 162 10.11 -2.23 -19.01
N PRO A 163 8.99 -2.60 -19.68
CA PRO A 163 8.45 -3.96 -19.62
C PRO A 163 9.42 -5.05 -20.07
N ASP A 164 10.17 -4.80 -21.12
CA ASP A 164 11.15 -5.74 -21.71
C ASP A 164 12.38 -5.99 -20.83
N ARG A 165 12.59 -5.16 -19.83
CA ARG A 165 13.70 -5.26 -18.87
C ARG A 165 13.22 -5.26 -17.42
N TYR A 166 11.94 -5.58 -17.23
CA TYR A 166 11.36 -5.58 -15.89
C TYR A 166 12.05 -6.59 -14.99
N GLY A 167 12.55 -6.07 -13.88
CA GLY A 167 12.96 -6.85 -12.72
C GLY A 167 12.37 -6.19 -11.49
N PRO A 168 11.63 -6.90 -10.64
CA PRO A 168 11.07 -6.32 -9.43
C PRO A 168 12.15 -5.69 -8.56
N ALA A 169 11.99 -4.42 -8.22
CA ALA A 169 12.87 -3.73 -7.28
C ALA A 169 12.34 -3.81 -5.84
N PHE A 170 11.01 -3.86 -5.70
CA PHE A 170 10.32 -3.88 -4.41
C PHE A 170 9.31 -5.01 -4.39
N TYR A 171 9.23 -5.71 -3.25
CA TYR A 171 8.30 -6.78 -2.96
C TYR A 171 7.44 -6.35 -1.78
N GLU A 172 6.18 -6.02 -2.07
CA GLU A 172 5.21 -5.55 -1.10
C GLU A 172 4.31 -6.69 -0.63
N THR A 173 4.11 -6.78 0.68
CA THR A 173 2.99 -7.51 1.28
C THR A 173 2.08 -6.49 1.94
N LEU A 174 0.79 -6.51 1.60
CA LEU A 174 -0.23 -5.62 2.12
C LEU A 174 -1.38 -6.43 2.67
N TYR A 175 -1.67 -6.33 3.97
CA TYR A 175 -2.83 -6.95 4.59
C TYR A 175 -3.87 -5.89 4.92
N ILE A 176 -5.02 -6.02 4.27
CA ILE A 176 -6.13 -5.07 4.35
C ILE A 176 -7.20 -5.66 5.25
N GLY A 177 -7.26 -5.19 6.50
CA GLY A 177 -8.32 -5.51 7.47
C GLY A 177 -9.49 -4.53 7.40
N HIS A 178 -10.52 -4.74 8.23
CA HIS A 178 -11.62 -3.80 8.35
C HIS A 178 -11.26 -2.59 9.20
N GLY A 179 -10.53 -2.82 10.29
CA GLY A 179 -10.11 -1.81 11.25
C GLY A 179 -8.64 -1.39 11.14
N TYR A 180 -7.85 -2.02 10.27
CA TYR A 180 -6.43 -1.69 10.10
C TYR A 180 -5.92 -2.04 8.71
N GLN A 181 -4.75 -1.52 8.39
CA GLN A 181 -3.96 -1.90 7.21
C GLN A 181 -2.50 -2.01 7.61
N LEU A 182 -1.93 -3.19 7.39
CA LEU A 182 -0.52 -3.48 7.60
C LEU A 182 0.15 -3.69 6.25
N GLY A 183 1.23 -2.97 5.99
CA GLY A 183 2.00 -3.11 4.76
C GLY A 183 3.49 -3.12 5.00
N SER A 184 4.21 -3.91 4.22
CA SER A 184 5.66 -4.02 4.31
C SER A 184 6.31 -4.21 2.95
N LEU A 185 7.56 -3.71 2.83
CA LEU A 185 8.49 -4.09 1.76
C LEU A 185 9.55 -5.04 2.33
N ALA A 186 9.86 -6.10 1.60
CA ALA A 186 10.83 -7.10 2.04
C ALA A 186 12.21 -6.54 2.42
N LYS A 187 12.66 -5.46 1.74
CA LYS A 187 13.91 -4.75 2.01
C LYS A 187 13.75 -3.48 2.87
N GLY A 188 12.57 -3.31 3.49
CA GLY A 188 12.29 -2.20 4.37
C GLY A 188 12.25 -0.83 3.70
N SER A 189 12.41 0.22 4.51
CA SER A 189 12.42 1.62 4.08
C SER A 189 13.80 2.04 3.56
N GLY A 190 13.84 3.11 2.80
CA GLY A 190 15.09 3.71 2.35
C GLY A 190 14.84 4.88 1.40
N GLY A 191 15.81 5.79 1.28
CA GLY A 191 15.76 6.88 0.33
C GLY A 191 14.45 7.67 0.36
N ASP A 192 13.64 7.51 -0.68
CA ASP A 192 12.37 8.21 -0.88
C ASP A 192 11.14 7.29 -0.79
N TRP A 193 11.27 6.10 -0.18
CA TRP A 193 10.17 5.16 0.01
C TRP A 193 10.04 4.74 1.48
N ASN A 194 8.78 4.52 1.89
CA ASN A 194 8.44 3.90 3.16
C ASN A 194 8.19 2.40 2.96
N GLY A 195 8.92 1.57 3.67
CA GLY A 195 8.82 0.12 3.61
C GLY A 195 8.03 -0.52 4.73
N PHE A 196 7.56 0.26 5.70
CA PHE A 196 6.65 -0.18 6.75
C PHE A 196 5.49 0.80 6.89
N SER A 197 4.29 0.30 7.02
CA SER A 197 3.11 1.12 7.23
C SER A 197 2.07 0.34 8.02
N LEU A 198 1.68 0.84 9.17
CA LEU A 198 0.55 0.33 9.93
C LEU A 198 -0.39 1.47 10.29
N HIS A 199 -1.58 1.40 9.75
CA HIS A 199 -2.67 2.33 10.04
C HIS A 199 -3.80 1.60 10.76
N VAL A 200 -4.37 2.25 11.76
CA VAL A 200 -5.48 1.73 12.56
C VAL A 200 -6.63 2.72 12.56
N ALA A 201 -7.87 2.23 12.50
CA ALA A 201 -9.04 3.07 12.65
C ALA A 201 -9.25 3.43 14.11
N ASP A 202 -9.66 4.67 14.34
CA ASP A 202 -10.16 5.15 15.62
C ASP A 202 -11.45 5.96 15.41
N ASP A 203 -12.01 6.51 16.51
CA ASP A 203 -13.23 7.33 16.49
C ASP A 203 -13.05 8.63 15.69
N SER A 204 -11.82 9.13 15.58
CA SER A 204 -11.49 10.40 14.91
C SER A 204 -11.11 10.21 13.43
N GLY A 205 -10.77 8.97 13.01
CA GLY A 205 -10.35 8.71 11.64
C GLY A 205 -9.42 7.50 11.49
N VAL A 206 -8.17 7.77 11.18
CA VAL A 206 -7.10 6.78 11.03
C VAL A 206 -5.83 7.34 11.65
N ASP A 207 -5.24 6.58 12.55
CA ASP A 207 -3.97 6.87 13.19
C ASP A 207 -2.87 5.90 12.72
N GLU A 208 -1.59 6.19 12.97
CA GLU A 208 -0.46 5.47 12.42
C GLU A 208 0.54 5.05 13.49
N LEU A 209 0.94 3.77 13.48
CA LEU A 209 2.15 3.34 14.17
C LEU A 209 3.35 3.61 13.25
N ARG A 210 4.26 4.47 13.71
CA ARG A 210 5.45 4.86 12.95
C ARG A 210 6.68 4.14 13.46
N VAL A 211 7.49 3.71 12.50
CA VAL A 211 8.78 3.07 12.78
C VAL A 211 9.86 3.87 12.05
N ASN A 212 10.74 4.48 12.82
CA ASN A 212 11.87 5.24 12.30
C ASN A 212 13.14 4.39 12.40
N ALA A 213 13.83 4.23 11.29
CA ALA A 213 15.11 3.54 11.23
C ALA A 213 15.98 4.15 10.14
N ASP A 214 17.18 4.59 10.52
CA ASP A 214 18.15 5.17 9.59
C ASP A 214 19.02 4.11 8.91
N GLN A 215 19.03 2.89 9.45
CA GLN A 215 19.87 1.79 8.99
C GLN A 215 19.10 0.80 8.12
N PRO A 216 19.79 0.10 7.20
CA PRO A 216 19.17 -0.96 6.40
C PRO A 216 18.50 -2.02 7.27
N HIS A 217 17.31 -2.43 6.87
CA HIS A 217 16.51 -3.43 7.56
C HIS A 217 15.71 -4.26 6.56
N VAL A 218 15.22 -5.40 7.02
CA VAL A 218 14.35 -6.29 6.27
C VAL A 218 13.07 -6.56 7.05
N ILE A 219 12.00 -6.84 6.34
CA ILE A 219 10.70 -7.09 6.94
C ILE A 219 10.12 -8.37 6.36
N ALA A 220 9.63 -9.24 7.23
CA ALA A 220 8.80 -10.37 6.85
C ALA A 220 7.38 -10.13 7.37
N GLN A 221 6.38 -10.39 6.52
CA GLN A 221 4.98 -10.27 6.86
C GLN A 221 4.22 -11.53 6.44
N TYR A 222 3.28 -11.95 7.29
CA TYR A 222 2.32 -13.00 6.99
C TYR A 222 0.96 -12.60 7.56
N GLU A 223 0.09 -12.09 6.69
CA GLU A 223 -1.18 -11.47 7.07
C GLU A 223 -1.00 -10.40 8.18
N ASN A 224 -1.54 -10.67 9.37
CA ASN A 224 -1.48 -9.79 10.54
C ASN A 224 -0.22 -9.95 11.41
N LEU A 225 0.71 -10.81 11.01
CA LEU A 225 1.99 -11.02 11.68
C LEU A 225 3.12 -10.34 10.91
N LEU A 226 4.06 -9.75 11.65
CA LEU A 226 5.22 -9.10 11.05
C LEU A 226 6.45 -9.27 11.94
N ILE A 227 7.61 -9.46 11.32
CA ILE A 227 8.93 -9.31 11.95
C ILE A 227 9.69 -8.22 11.20
N TRP A 228 10.10 -7.19 11.92
CA TRP A 228 11.02 -6.17 11.48
C TRP A 228 12.41 -6.47 12.07
N TYR A 229 13.46 -6.50 11.24
CA TYR A 229 14.82 -6.79 11.67
C TYR A 229 15.83 -5.88 10.96
N GLY A 230 16.69 -5.20 11.72
CA GLY A 230 17.70 -4.28 11.21
C GLY A 230 19.05 -4.40 11.96
N ALA A 231 19.96 -3.50 11.65
CA ALA A 231 21.25 -3.42 12.32
C ALA A 231 21.13 -2.88 13.75
N GLU A 232 20.11 -2.06 14.00
CA GLU A 232 19.83 -1.40 15.28
C GLU A 232 18.33 -1.48 15.60
N SER A 233 17.97 -1.33 16.86
CA SER A 233 16.55 -1.22 17.26
C SER A 233 15.93 0.03 16.67
N PRO A 234 14.76 -0.06 16.03
CA PRO A 234 14.08 1.12 15.53
C PRO A 234 13.42 1.92 16.66
N GLU A 235 13.24 3.21 16.42
CA GLU A 235 12.33 4.02 17.22
C GLU A 235 10.88 3.72 16.81
N ILE A 236 10.04 3.35 17.78
CA ILE A 236 8.63 3.03 17.54
C ILE A 236 7.76 4.08 18.22
N ASN A 237 6.99 4.80 17.42
CA ASN A 237 6.02 5.78 17.88
C ASN A 237 4.62 5.18 17.74
N THR A 238 4.01 4.87 18.89
CA THR A 238 2.65 4.29 18.94
C THR A 238 1.60 5.35 18.59
N PRO A 239 0.46 4.93 18.01
CA PRO A 239 -0.63 5.86 17.76
C PRO A 239 -1.11 6.55 19.05
N ASP A 240 -1.38 7.84 18.98
CA ASP A 240 -1.82 8.64 20.14
C ASP A 240 -3.19 8.16 20.68
N SER A 241 -4.01 7.60 19.80
CA SER A 241 -5.33 7.04 20.13
C SER A 241 -5.27 5.72 20.90
N CYS A 242 -4.08 5.10 21.05
CA CYS A 242 -3.93 3.77 21.62
C CYS A 242 -3.46 3.82 23.09
N LEU A 243 -4.08 2.98 23.91
CA LEU A 243 -3.66 2.77 25.30
C LEU A 243 -2.70 1.58 25.37
N GLY A 244 -1.50 1.83 25.92
CA GLY A 244 -0.46 0.82 26.05
C GLY A 244 -0.40 0.21 27.46
N GLN A 245 -0.16 -1.11 27.53
CA GLN A 245 0.19 -1.81 28.76
C GLN A 245 1.28 -2.84 28.52
N GLN A 246 2.19 -3.00 29.49
CA GLN A 246 3.23 -4.02 29.46
C GLN A 246 2.68 -5.34 30.00
N VAL A 247 2.88 -6.43 29.24
CA VAL A 247 2.53 -7.79 29.65
C VAL A 247 3.70 -8.72 29.30
N ASP A 248 4.38 -9.23 30.29
CA ASP A 248 5.63 -9.98 30.14
C ASP A 248 6.64 -9.23 29.28
N THR A 249 7.04 -9.80 28.15
CA THR A 249 7.99 -9.19 27.20
C THR A 249 7.29 -8.37 26.10
N ALA A 250 5.96 -8.35 26.06
CA ALA A 250 5.17 -7.68 25.04
C ALA A 250 4.61 -6.36 25.56
N THR A 251 4.55 -5.36 24.69
CA THR A 251 3.70 -4.18 24.86
C THR A 251 2.39 -4.41 24.11
N LEU A 252 1.29 -4.44 24.83
CA LEU A 252 -0.04 -4.52 24.24
C LEU A 252 -0.62 -3.13 24.07
N LEU A 253 -1.15 -2.84 22.87
CA LEU A 253 -1.81 -1.58 22.55
C LEU A 253 -3.28 -1.85 22.25
N SER A 254 -4.16 -1.05 22.79
CA SER A 254 -5.60 -1.07 22.53
C SER A 254 -6.01 0.22 21.86
N CYS A 255 -6.41 0.15 20.58
CA CYS A 255 -6.82 1.24 19.72
C CYS A 255 -8.27 0.99 19.29
N ASP A 256 -9.24 1.30 20.16
CA ASP A 256 -10.66 1.03 19.94
C ASP A 256 -10.93 -0.45 19.56
N GLN A 257 -11.25 -0.74 18.30
CA GLN A 257 -11.57 -2.09 17.81
C GLN A 257 -10.36 -2.87 17.29
N VAL A 258 -9.16 -2.28 17.34
CA VAL A 258 -7.91 -2.89 16.88
C VAL A 258 -6.92 -2.98 18.02
N TRP A 259 -6.23 -4.09 18.11
CA TRP A 259 -5.27 -4.39 19.17
C TRP A 259 -3.96 -4.86 18.58
N MET A 260 -2.86 -4.51 19.24
CA MET A 260 -1.52 -4.88 18.80
C MET A 260 -0.75 -5.52 19.95
N ALA A 261 0.06 -6.52 19.62
CA ALA A 261 1.08 -7.07 20.52
C ALA A 261 2.45 -6.83 19.89
N LEU A 262 3.25 -6.00 20.52
CA LEU A 262 4.59 -5.64 20.08
C LEU A 262 5.62 -6.33 20.99
N TYR A 263 6.48 -7.14 20.40
CA TYR A 263 7.56 -7.87 21.06
C TYR A 263 8.91 -7.29 20.63
N PRO A 264 9.50 -6.36 21.38
CA PRO A 264 10.82 -5.82 21.06
C PRO A 264 11.93 -6.84 21.32
N PHE A 265 13.00 -6.76 20.54
CA PHE A 265 14.28 -7.43 20.75
C PHE A 265 15.43 -6.53 20.28
N ASP A 266 16.68 -6.89 20.56
CA ASP A 266 17.85 -6.00 20.38
C ASP A 266 17.96 -5.34 18.99
N GLN A 267 17.51 -6.01 17.94
CA GLN A 267 17.67 -5.56 16.55
C GLN A 267 16.33 -5.38 15.83
N GLY A 268 15.22 -5.33 16.57
CA GLY A 268 13.93 -5.16 15.94
C GLY A 268 12.74 -5.47 16.82
N PHE A 269 11.67 -5.90 16.19
CA PHE A 269 10.44 -6.31 16.87
C PHE A 269 9.64 -7.32 16.06
N ALA A 270 8.84 -8.13 16.76
CA ALA A 270 7.72 -8.84 16.17
C ALA A 270 6.41 -8.15 16.53
N LEU A 271 5.44 -8.22 15.63
CA LEU A 271 4.14 -7.58 15.75
C LEU A 271 3.03 -8.55 15.38
N GLU A 272 1.98 -8.59 16.19
CA GLU A 272 0.71 -9.23 15.86
C GLU A 272 -0.43 -8.23 16.02
N ILE A 273 -1.34 -8.20 15.03
CA ILE A 273 -2.50 -7.32 15.06
C ILE A 273 -3.76 -8.17 15.18
N GLY A 274 -4.63 -7.79 16.10
CA GLY A 274 -5.96 -8.35 16.27
C GLY A 274 -7.04 -7.29 16.09
N GLU A 275 -8.24 -7.72 15.75
CA GLU A 275 -9.42 -6.85 15.71
C GLU A 275 -10.61 -7.52 16.40
N ALA A 276 -11.57 -6.69 16.82
CA ALA A 276 -12.75 -7.16 17.57
C ALA A 276 -13.54 -8.25 16.83
N ARG A 277 -13.56 -8.22 15.50
CA ARG A 277 -14.22 -9.24 14.67
C ARG A 277 -13.60 -10.63 14.81
N THR A 278 -12.28 -10.70 15.06
CA THR A 278 -11.54 -11.96 15.17
C THR A 278 -11.40 -12.46 16.61
N HIS A 279 -11.27 -11.56 17.56
CA HIS A 279 -10.98 -11.92 18.97
C HIS A 279 -12.13 -11.62 19.92
N GLY A 280 -13.17 -10.88 19.50
CA GLY A 280 -14.32 -10.51 20.30
C GLY A 280 -14.03 -9.37 21.30
N SER A 281 -12.97 -9.45 22.10
CA SER A 281 -12.58 -8.43 23.08
C SER A 281 -11.07 -8.31 23.26
N PHE A 282 -10.62 -7.14 23.73
CA PHE A 282 -9.22 -6.93 24.08
C PHE A 282 -8.73 -7.94 25.15
N THR A 283 -9.55 -8.25 26.13
CA THR A 283 -9.21 -9.25 27.15
C THR A 283 -8.97 -10.63 26.53
N THR A 284 -9.82 -11.03 25.57
CA THR A 284 -9.61 -12.31 24.86
C THR A 284 -8.34 -12.28 24.00
N PHE A 285 -8.06 -11.17 23.31
CA PHE A 285 -6.82 -10.98 22.58
C PHE A 285 -5.61 -11.12 23.52
N GLN A 286 -5.59 -10.40 24.65
CA GLN A 286 -4.54 -10.46 25.66
C GLN A 286 -4.34 -11.89 26.19
N GLN A 287 -5.41 -12.60 26.53
CA GLN A 287 -5.33 -14.00 26.98
C GLN A 287 -4.71 -14.92 25.92
N ASN A 288 -5.11 -14.77 24.65
CA ASN A 288 -4.56 -15.54 23.55
C ASN A 288 -3.07 -15.23 23.31
N ILE A 289 -2.69 -13.96 23.36
CA ILE A 289 -1.30 -13.51 23.26
C ILE A 289 -0.46 -14.17 24.38
N THR A 290 -0.86 -14.03 25.64
CA THR A 290 -0.12 -14.57 26.79
C THR A 290 -0.04 -16.11 26.75
N ALA A 291 -1.10 -16.79 26.31
CA ALA A 291 -1.14 -18.24 26.35
C ALA A 291 -0.46 -18.94 25.15
N ARG A 292 -0.35 -18.28 24.00
CA ARG A 292 -0.04 -18.96 22.73
C ARG A 292 1.06 -18.30 21.90
N SER A 293 1.26 -16.98 22.05
CA SER A 293 2.27 -16.30 21.24
C SER A 293 3.66 -16.56 21.79
N GLN A 294 4.64 -16.71 20.90
CA GLN A 294 6.02 -16.96 21.26
C GLN A 294 6.96 -16.29 20.27
N LEU A 295 7.94 -15.56 20.78
CA LEU A 295 9.05 -15.02 20.00
C LEU A 295 10.32 -15.79 20.34
N LEU A 296 10.99 -16.32 19.33
CA LEU A 296 12.29 -16.99 19.44
C LEU A 296 13.31 -16.21 18.59
N VAL A 297 14.32 -15.66 19.27
CA VAL A 297 15.41 -14.92 18.61
C VAL A 297 16.69 -15.72 18.81
N ASN A 298 17.33 -16.08 17.70
CA ASN A 298 18.65 -16.70 17.72
C ASN A 298 19.58 -16.05 16.67
N THR A 299 20.81 -16.46 16.59
CA THR A 299 21.83 -15.83 15.72
C THR A 299 21.58 -16.02 14.23
N SER A 300 20.78 -16.98 13.82
CA SER A 300 20.56 -17.32 12.40
C SER A 300 19.15 -16.99 11.91
N GLN A 301 18.18 -16.93 12.81
CA GLN A 301 16.79 -16.67 12.45
C GLN A 301 15.98 -16.11 13.62
N ILE A 302 14.90 -15.44 13.28
CA ILE A 302 13.89 -14.98 14.20
C ILE A 302 12.58 -15.64 13.83
N GLU A 303 11.92 -16.26 14.79
CA GLU A 303 10.62 -16.89 14.59
C GLU A 303 9.59 -16.27 15.54
N TYR A 304 8.45 -15.92 15.00
CA TYR A 304 7.29 -15.48 15.77
C TYR A 304 6.08 -16.37 15.48
N ARG A 305 5.58 -17.00 16.53
CA ARG A 305 4.31 -17.72 16.52
C ARG A 305 3.24 -16.83 17.10
N GLY A 306 2.25 -16.52 16.31
CA GLY A 306 1.12 -15.68 16.72
C GLY A 306 0.06 -16.47 17.53
N SER A 307 -0.82 -15.72 18.17
CA SER A 307 -1.86 -16.23 19.08
C SER A 307 -2.88 -17.15 18.42
N GLN A 308 -3.04 -17.05 17.10
CA GLN A 308 -3.91 -17.92 16.30
C GLN A 308 -3.18 -19.15 15.73
N GLY A 309 -1.92 -19.35 16.09
CA GLY A 309 -1.13 -20.52 15.72
C GLY A 309 -0.34 -20.40 14.41
N LYS A 310 -0.52 -19.31 13.64
CA LYS A 310 0.34 -19.02 12.48
C LYS A 310 1.75 -18.71 12.93
N THR A 311 2.73 -19.11 12.11
CA THR A 311 4.14 -18.88 12.39
C THR A 311 4.80 -18.17 11.22
N ILE A 312 5.58 -17.14 11.51
CA ILE A 312 6.45 -16.47 10.55
C ILE A 312 7.89 -16.55 11.04
N THR A 313 8.80 -16.88 10.13
CA THR A 313 10.24 -16.94 10.41
C THR A 313 10.98 -16.12 9.38
N ILE A 314 12.01 -15.38 9.81
CA ILE A 314 12.92 -14.64 8.94
C ILE A 314 14.36 -15.05 9.24
N ALA A 315 15.14 -15.30 8.19
CA ALA A 315 16.58 -15.37 8.26
C ALA A 315 17.14 -14.24 7.36
N PRO A 316 17.74 -13.20 7.98
CA PRO A 316 18.34 -12.11 7.22
C PRO A 316 19.50 -12.61 6.37
N GLN A 317 19.71 -11.95 5.24
CA GLN A 317 20.86 -12.21 4.35
C GLN A 317 21.71 -10.95 4.23
N GLU A 318 23.01 -11.11 4.02
CA GLU A 318 23.91 -9.98 3.76
C GLU A 318 23.55 -9.19 2.50
N ALA A 319 22.96 -9.89 1.52
CA ALA A 319 22.49 -9.28 0.28
C ALA A 319 21.23 -9.99 -0.24
N GLY A 320 20.35 -9.24 -0.91
CA GLY A 320 19.15 -9.79 -1.55
C GLY A 320 17.89 -9.68 -0.68
N LEU A 321 16.92 -10.56 -0.97
CA LEU A 321 15.69 -10.68 -0.21
C LEU A 321 15.92 -11.60 1.00
N PRO A 322 15.28 -11.35 2.15
CA PRO A 322 15.38 -12.25 3.29
C PRO A 322 14.79 -13.63 2.96
N HIS A 323 15.31 -14.68 3.58
CA HIS A 323 14.60 -15.96 3.61
C HIS A 323 13.44 -15.86 4.61
N VAL A 324 12.26 -16.17 4.16
CA VAL A 324 11.03 -16.12 4.96
C VAL A 324 10.34 -17.47 4.90
N TRP A 325 9.81 -17.94 6.01
CA TRP A 325 8.93 -19.10 6.08
C TRP A 325 7.60 -18.68 6.71
N ARG A 326 6.50 -19.24 6.16
CA ARG A 326 5.14 -19.08 6.65
C ARG A 326 4.59 -20.46 6.99
N ASP A 327 4.26 -20.70 8.25
CA ASP A 327 3.87 -22.02 8.78
C ASP A 327 4.86 -23.13 8.37
N GLY A 328 6.16 -22.83 8.47
CA GLY A 328 7.25 -23.75 8.11
C GLY A 328 7.50 -23.95 6.61
N THR A 329 6.67 -23.36 5.74
CA THR A 329 6.85 -23.40 4.29
C THR A 329 7.65 -22.20 3.81
N ALA A 330 8.71 -22.43 3.05
CA ALA A 330 9.52 -21.33 2.46
C ALA A 330 8.65 -20.46 1.56
N HIS A 331 8.69 -19.15 1.82
CA HIS A 331 7.98 -18.17 1.00
C HIS A 331 8.70 -17.97 -0.34
N ASP A 332 7.96 -18.17 -1.42
CA ASP A 332 8.46 -17.91 -2.77
C ASP A 332 8.12 -16.47 -3.19
N TRP A 333 9.12 -15.59 -3.24
CA TRP A 333 8.95 -14.21 -3.68
C TRP A 333 8.42 -14.07 -5.12
N LYS A 334 8.44 -15.12 -5.92
CA LYS A 334 7.85 -15.13 -7.27
C LYS A 334 6.32 -15.15 -7.26
N THR A 335 5.71 -15.43 -6.11
CA THR A 335 4.25 -15.33 -5.94
C THR A 335 3.75 -13.88 -5.88
N HIS A 336 4.66 -12.92 -5.65
CA HIS A 336 4.32 -11.51 -5.74
C HIS A 336 4.06 -11.12 -7.18
N ASP A 337 2.85 -10.65 -7.44
CA ASP A 337 2.37 -10.35 -8.78
C ASP A 337 2.54 -8.86 -9.10
N ARG A 338 2.64 -8.56 -10.38
CA ARG A 338 2.57 -7.21 -10.93
C ARG A 338 1.17 -6.87 -11.47
N ASP A 339 0.33 -7.87 -11.72
CA ASP A 339 -1.02 -7.70 -12.26
C ASP A 339 -2.02 -7.30 -11.18
N LEU A 340 -2.34 -6.01 -11.15
CA LEU A 340 -3.32 -5.46 -10.23
C LEU A 340 -4.73 -6.02 -10.46
N SER A 341 -5.09 -6.36 -11.69
CA SER A 341 -6.41 -6.92 -12.02
C SER A 341 -6.61 -8.30 -11.41
N PHE A 342 -5.55 -9.12 -11.42
CA PHE A 342 -5.57 -10.44 -10.76
C PHE A 342 -5.75 -10.29 -9.23
N MET A 343 -5.04 -9.34 -8.62
CA MET A 343 -5.15 -9.10 -7.18
C MET A 343 -6.55 -8.63 -6.77
N PHE A 344 -7.20 -7.79 -7.56
CA PHE A 344 -8.57 -7.34 -7.28
C PHE A 344 -9.58 -8.49 -7.25
N GLN A 345 -9.39 -9.54 -8.06
CA GLN A 345 -10.26 -10.72 -8.05
C GLN A 345 -10.19 -11.52 -6.74
N GLN A 346 -9.13 -11.34 -5.94
CA GLN A 346 -8.99 -11.98 -4.64
C GLN A 346 -9.84 -11.30 -3.56
N ILE A 347 -10.24 -10.04 -3.76
CA ILE A 347 -11.03 -9.26 -2.81
C ILE A 347 -12.50 -9.61 -3.03
N LYS A 348 -13.11 -10.26 -2.05
CA LYS A 348 -14.54 -10.66 -2.11
C LYS A 348 -15.41 -9.59 -1.47
N LEU A 349 -16.18 -8.92 -2.28
CA LEU A 349 -17.20 -7.94 -1.86
C LEU A 349 -18.43 -8.62 -1.26
#